data_aa74505b7000de00e71e721058a8f912
#
_entry.id   aa74505b7000de00e71e721058a8f912
#
_cell.length_a   1.000
_cell.length_b   1.000
_cell.length_c   1.000
_cell.angle_alpha   90.00
_cell.angle_beta   90.00
_cell.angle_gamma   90.00
#
_symmetry.space_group_name_H-M   'P 1'
#
loop_
_entity.id
_entity.type
_entity.pdbx_description
1 polymer ?
#
loop_
_entity_poly.entity_id
_entity_poly.type
_entity_poly.pdbx_seq_one_letter_code
_entity_poly.pdbx_strand_id
1 'polypeptide(L)'
;MKVCIYGAGAIGGWIGSGLAHAGCSVSVVARGATLDALQLHGLRLRQENQVTSQAVASSDTPADLGVQDLVVLAVKAPSLPDVARQIAPLLGPQTIVLTAMNGVPWWFLQGFGGALAGTRLTSVDPEGTLAEALPVQRIVGGVVHASCSVDEPGQVCHHFGNKLILGEPSGEKTGRVQQLAALLEKSGFEVAVSEQIQKDIWYKLWGNMTVNPISALTGATTDLIMNDELVRGFISRVMLEAKDIGARIGIPIDQQPEDRHQITRKLGAFKTSMLQDVEAGKALELDALVAAVRE
;
A
#
# COMPACT_ATOMS: atom_id res chain seq x y z
N MET A 1 13.31 2.05 18.24
CA MET A 1 12.02 1.42 17.86
C MET A 1 12.34 0.18 17.06
N LYS A 2 11.73 -0.95 17.39
CA LYS A 2 11.80 -2.20 16.61
C LYS A 2 10.74 -2.17 15.53
N VAL A 3 11.14 -2.31 14.27
CA VAL A 3 10.25 -2.23 13.12
C VAL A 3 10.39 -3.46 12.25
N CYS A 4 9.30 -4.12 11.95
CA CYS A 4 9.29 -5.19 10.97
C CYS A 4 8.66 -4.70 9.65
N ILE A 5 9.37 -4.87 8.56
CA ILE A 5 8.82 -4.74 7.21
C ILE A 5 8.30 -6.12 6.79
N TYR A 6 6.98 -6.26 6.74
CA TYR A 6 6.37 -7.48 6.23
C TYR A 6 6.17 -7.35 4.71
N GLY A 7 7.13 -7.89 3.96
CA GLY A 7 7.20 -7.78 2.51
C GLY A 7 8.19 -6.72 2.02
N ALA A 8 9.41 -7.14 1.67
CA ALA A 8 10.47 -6.28 1.10
C ALA A 8 10.33 -6.11 -0.42
N GLY A 9 9.11 -5.82 -0.89
CA GLY A 9 8.86 -5.35 -2.25
C GLY A 9 9.27 -3.88 -2.42
N ALA A 10 8.89 -3.29 -3.55
CA ALA A 10 9.25 -1.91 -3.90
C ALA A 10 8.91 -0.89 -2.79
N ILE A 11 7.70 -0.94 -2.25
CA ILE A 11 7.25 0.00 -1.22
C ILE A 11 7.80 -0.36 0.16
N GLY A 12 7.73 -1.63 0.55
CA GLY A 12 8.23 -2.06 1.86
C GLY A 12 9.73 -1.85 2.01
N GLY A 13 10.50 -2.15 0.96
CA GLY A 13 11.94 -1.92 0.98
C GLY A 13 12.30 -0.43 1.02
N TRP A 14 11.56 0.42 0.29
CA TRP A 14 11.76 1.86 0.34
C TRP A 14 11.47 2.44 1.73
N ILE A 15 10.34 2.09 2.35
CA ILE A 15 9.99 2.53 3.72
C ILE A 15 11.00 1.98 4.72
N GLY A 16 11.35 0.69 4.62
CA GLY A 16 12.29 0.04 5.51
C GLY A 16 13.69 0.66 5.48
N SER A 17 14.16 1.04 4.29
CA SER A 17 15.45 1.73 4.13
C SER A 17 15.46 3.11 4.82
N GLY A 18 14.39 3.90 4.66
CA GLY A 18 14.25 5.18 5.35
C GLY A 18 14.22 5.03 6.87
N LEU A 19 13.45 4.06 7.38
CA LEU A 19 13.38 3.79 8.82
C LEU A 19 14.72 3.31 9.40
N ALA A 20 15.44 2.45 8.68
CA ALA A 20 16.78 2.01 9.09
C ALA A 20 17.78 3.18 9.12
N HIS A 21 17.73 4.03 8.09
CA HIS A 21 18.55 5.25 8.04
C HIS A 21 18.28 6.20 9.23
N ALA A 22 17.02 6.29 9.67
CA ALA A 22 16.62 7.09 10.83
C ALA A 22 17.00 6.46 12.18
N GLY A 23 17.66 5.29 12.18
CA GLY A 23 18.16 4.62 13.37
C GLY A 23 17.16 3.64 14.02
N CYS A 24 16.11 3.22 13.31
CA CYS A 24 15.27 2.13 13.78
C CYS A 24 15.98 0.78 13.66
N SER A 25 15.70 -0.13 14.59
CA SER A 25 16.08 -1.54 14.46
C SER A 25 15.11 -2.22 13.49
N VAL A 26 15.48 -2.28 12.21
CA VAL A 26 14.62 -2.84 11.15
C VAL A 26 14.86 -4.33 10.97
N SER A 27 13.80 -5.08 10.95
CA SER A 27 13.75 -6.46 10.53
C SER A 27 12.84 -6.64 9.32
N VAL A 28 13.01 -7.71 8.56
CA VAL A 28 12.29 -7.93 7.31
C VAL A 28 11.78 -9.36 7.22
N VAL A 29 10.49 -9.54 6.99
CA VAL A 29 9.93 -10.83 6.58
C VAL A 29 9.98 -10.91 5.06
N ALA A 30 10.78 -11.84 4.54
CA ALA A 30 10.96 -12.07 3.10
C ALA A 30 11.17 -13.55 2.82
N ARG A 31 11.05 -13.96 1.55
CA ARG A 31 11.18 -15.36 1.12
C ARG A 31 12.09 -15.46 -0.12
N GLY A 32 12.65 -16.68 -0.32
CA GLY A 32 13.42 -17.02 -1.52
C GLY A 32 14.56 -16.06 -1.81
N ALA A 33 14.81 -15.77 -3.08
CA ALA A 33 15.92 -14.94 -3.52
C ALA A 33 15.98 -13.56 -2.84
N THR A 34 14.85 -13.00 -2.42
CA THR A 34 14.83 -11.74 -1.68
C THR A 34 15.41 -11.92 -0.27
N LEU A 35 15.07 -13.01 0.42
CA LEU A 35 15.63 -13.32 1.73
C LEU A 35 17.14 -13.53 1.64
N ASP A 36 17.59 -14.36 0.68
CA ASP A 36 19.01 -14.63 0.47
C ASP A 36 19.80 -13.35 0.23
N ALA A 37 19.28 -12.47 -0.61
CA ALA A 37 19.90 -11.18 -0.91
C ALA A 37 19.94 -10.23 0.30
N LEU A 38 18.88 -10.20 1.12
CA LEU A 38 18.85 -9.41 2.36
C LEU A 38 19.87 -9.89 3.38
N GLN A 39 20.04 -11.21 3.53
CA GLN A 39 21.02 -11.81 4.43
C GLN A 39 22.46 -11.54 3.98
N LEU A 40 22.71 -11.52 2.68
CA LEU A 40 24.03 -11.32 2.11
C LEU A 40 24.42 -9.84 2.02
N HIS A 41 23.50 -8.97 1.63
CA HIS A 41 23.79 -7.59 1.24
C HIS A 41 23.04 -6.54 2.08
N GLY A 42 22.14 -6.95 2.97
CA GLY A 42 21.22 -6.04 3.64
C GLY A 42 20.13 -5.51 2.69
N LEU A 43 19.35 -4.56 3.20
CA LEU A 43 18.31 -3.87 2.44
C LEU A 43 18.94 -2.73 1.63
N ARG A 44 18.89 -2.82 0.31
CA ARG A 44 19.51 -1.86 -0.60
C ARG A 44 18.46 -0.95 -1.23
N LEU A 45 18.77 0.35 -1.25
CA LEU A 45 17.97 1.38 -1.90
C LEU A 45 18.80 2.14 -2.91
N ARG A 46 18.37 2.12 -4.17
CA ARG A 46 18.92 2.97 -5.21
C ARG A 46 18.06 4.22 -5.38
N GLN A 47 18.68 5.38 -5.23
CA GLN A 47 18.09 6.68 -5.54
C GLN A 47 19.04 7.40 -6.49
N GLU A 48 18.53 7.82 -7.63
CA GLU A 48 19.34 8.36 -8.72
C GLU A 48 20.48 7.38 -9.08
N ASN A 49 21.73 7.79 -8.89
CA ASN A 49 22.93 7.00 -9.18
C ASN A 49 23.61 6.43 -7.92
N GLN A 50 22.98 6.57 -6.76
CA GLN A 50 23.56 6.10 -5.49
C GLN A 50 22.78 4.89 -4.97
N VAL A 51 23.54 3.89 -4.51
CA VAL A 51 23.00 2.72 -3.80
C VAL A 51 23.45 2.79 -2.35
N THR A 52 22.48 2.84 -1.43
CA THR A 52 22.73 2.71 0.00
C THR A 52 22.35 1.31 0.45
N SER A 53 23.03 0.77 1.45
CA SER A 53 22.73 -0.51 2.07
C SER A 53 22.58 -0.37 3.57
N GLN A 54 21.56 -1.02 4.13
CA GLN A 54 21.27 -1.04 5.55
C GLN A 54 21.26 -2.50 6.03
N ALA A 55 22.05 -2.80 7.06
CA ALA A 55 22.00 -4.10 7.70
C ALA A 55 20.65 -4.28 8.38
N VAL A 56 19.95 -5.38 8.08
CA VAL A 56 18.65 -5.72 8.64
C VAL A 56 18.62 -7.19 9.05
N ALA A 57 17.94 -7.50 10.14
CA ALA A 57 17.60 -8.90 10.43
C ALA A 57 16.54 -9.36 9.42
N SER A 58 16.65 -10.56 8.88
CA SER A 58 15.66 -11.05 7.91
C SER A 58 15.40 -12.56 8.09
N SER A 59 14.14 -12.94 7.99
CA SER A 59 13.68 -14.33 8.07
C SER A 59 12.42 -14.51 7.23
N ASP A 60 12.13 -15.73 6.81
CA ASP A 60 10.83 -16.14 6.27
C ASP A 60 9.85 -16.58 7.37
N THR A 61 10.36 -16.74 8.57
CA THR A 61 9.62 -17.18 9.77
C THR A 61 9.48 -16.00 10.74
N PRO A 62 8.30 -15.37 10.83
CA PRO A 62 8.09 -14.19 11.69
C PRO A 62 8.48 -14.41 13.17
N ALA A 63 8.36 -15.64 13.67
CA ALA A 63 8.72 -15.97 15.05
C ALA A 63 10.21 -15.71 15.38
N ASP A 64 11.11 -15.80 14.40
CA ASP A 64 12.54 -15.54 14.59
C ASP A 64 12.82 -14.07 14.89
N LEU A 65 11.92 -13.17 14.50
CA LEU A 65 12.09 -11.73 14.64
C LEU A 65 11.48 -11.19 15.94
N GLY A 66 10.59 -11.94 16.55
CA GLY A 66 9.94 -11.61 17.83
C GLY A 66 9.07 -10.36 17.76
N VAL A 67 8.59 -9.92 18.92
CA VAL A 67 7.63 -8.82 19.04
C VAL A 67 8.24 -7.48 18.57
N GLN A 68 7.46 -6.74 17.79
CA GLN A 68 7.83 -5.46 17.19
C GLN A 68 7.00 -4.31 17.78
N ASP A 69 7.53 -3.09 17.72
CA ASP A 69 6.77 -1.87 18.04
C ASP A 69 5.88 -1.45 16.87
N LEU A 70 6.41 -1.62 15.64
CA LEU A 70 5.73 -1.29 14.38
C LEU A 70 5.90 -2.45 13.39
N VAL A 71 4.82 -2.86 12.77
CA VAL A 71 4.85 -3.71 11.56
C VAL A 71 4.35 -2.89 10.38
N VAL A 72 5.18 -2.73 9.36
CA VAL A 72 4.79 -2.14 8.08
C VAL A 72 4.36 -3.28 7.16
N LEU A 73 3.06 -3.37 6.90
CA LEU A 73 2.47 -4.38 6.03
C LEU A 73 2.48 -3.87 4.59
N ALA A 74 3.42 -4.37 3.79
CA ALA A 74 3.67 -3.91 2.42
C ALA A 74 3.71 -5.08 1.42
N VAL A 75 2.90 -6.08 1.65
CA VAL A 75 2.70 -7.21 0.74
C VAL A 75 1.61 -6.90 -0.28
N LYS A 76 1.56 -7.67 -1.36
CA LYS A 76 0.43 -7.67 -2.29
C LYS A 76 -0.80 -8.31 -1.64
N ALA A 77 -2.01 -7.81 -1.96
CA ALA A 77 -3.26 -8.30 -1.39
C ALA A 77 -3.45 -9.83 -1.44
N PRO A 78 -3.09 -10.53 -2.53
CA PRO A 78 -3.16 -12.01 -2.57
C PRO A 78 -2.32 -12.75 -1.53
N SER A 79 -1.34 -12.08 -0.91
CA SER A 79 -0.51 -12.68 0.16
C SER A 79 -1.09 -12.50 1.56
N LEU A 80 -2.14 -11.72 1.73
CA LEU A 80 -2.71 -11.41 3.05
C LEU A 80 -3.20 -12.64 3.84
N PRO A 81 -3.81 -13.66 3.22
CA PRO A 81 -4.18 -14.87 3.96
C PRO A 81 -2.98 -15.56 4.61
N ASP A 82 -1.81 -15.56 3.95
CA ASP A 82 -0.57 -16.10 4.53
C ASP A 82 -0.08 -15.23 5.70
N VAL A 83 -0.17 -13.92 5.56
CA VAL A 83 0.16 -12.98 6.64
C VAL A 83 -0.71 -13.23 7.86
N ALA A 84 -2.03 -13.36 7.71
CA ALA A 84 -2.95 -13.61 8.81
C ALA A 84 -2.56 -14.85 9.63
N ARG A 85 -2.11 -15.91 8.95
CA ARG A 85 -1.68 -17.16 9.62
C ARG A 85 -0.35 -17.04 10.39
N GLN A 86 0.52 -16.11 10.03
CA GLN A 86 1.90 -16.11 10.48
C GLN A 86 2.30 -14.89 11.31
N ILE A 87 1.53 -13.81 11.30
CA ILE A 87 1.92 -12.50 11.83
C ILE A 87 1.93 -12.43 13.37
N ALA A 88 1.18 -13.30 14.04
CA ALA A 88 0.97 -13.26 15.49
C ALA A 88 2.26 -13.12 16.33
N PRO A 89 3.39 -13.79 16.02
CA PRO A 89 4.63 -13.65 16.81
C PRO A 89 5.25 -12.25 16.78
N LEU A 90 4.90 -11.41 15.78
CA LEU A 90 5.36 -10.02 15.69
C LEU A 90 4.54 -9.07 16.54
N LEU A 91 3.36 -9.49 17.02
CA LEU A 91 2.37 -8.62 17.63
C LEU A 91 2.42 -8.69 19.16
N GLY A 92 2.84 -7.61 19.80
CA GLY A 92 2.68 -7.38 21.23
C GLY A 92 1.44 -6.53 21.52
N PRO A 93 1.17 -6.23 22.81
CA PRO A 93 -0.02 -5.43 23.20
C PRO A 93 -0.09 -4.04 22.56
N GLN A 94 1.04 -3.42 22.31
CA GLN A 94 1.17 -2.04 21.80
C GLN A 94 1.65 -1.99 20.33
N THR A 95 1.80 -3.12 19.66
CA THR A 95 2.27 -3.14 18.26
C THR A 95 1.30 -2.41 17.36
N ILE A 96 1.80 -1.44 16.60
CA ILE A 96 1.09 -0.74 15.54
C ILE A 96 1.31 -1.50 14.23
N VAL A 97 0.26 -1.64 13.43
CA VAL A 97 0.36 -2.19 12.06
C VAL A 97 0.02 -1.08 11.07
N LEU A 98 1.02 -0.59 10.36
CA LEU A 98 0.85 0.35 9.26
C LEU A 98 0.58 -0.42 7.97
N THR A 99 -0.59 -0.22 7.37
CA THR A 99 -0.90 -0.83 6.07
C THR A 99 -0.45 0.08 4.93
N ALA A 100 0.57 -0.34 4.17
CA ALA A 100 1.13 0.40 3.03
C ALA A 100 0.80 -0.32 1.71
N MET A 101 -0.49 -0.51 1.46
CA MET A 101 -1.03 -1.32 0.36
C MET A 101 -1.92 -0.50 -0.56
N ASN A 102 -2.17 -1.00 -1.77
CA ASN A 102 -3.14 -0.41 -2.71
C ASN A 102 -4.52 -1.08 -2.56
N GLY A 103 -5.55 -0.39 -3.05
CA GLY A 103 -6.91 -0.91 -3.07
C GLY A 103 -7.66 -0.72 -1.75
N VAL A 104 -8.82 -1.32 -1.65
CA VAL A 104 -9.65 -1.31 -0.45
C VAL A 104 -9.11 -2.34 0.54
N PRO A 105 -8.70 -1.96 1.74
CA PRO A 105 -8.22 -2.92 2.74
C PRO A 105 -9.40 -3.59 3.47
N TRP A 106 -9.16 -4.74 4.10
CA TRP A 106 -10.16 -5.50 4.87
C TRP A 106 -10.82 -4.69 6.00
N TRP A 107 -10.09 -3.73 6.57
CA TRP A 107 -10.56 -2.89 7.68
C TRP A 107 -11.32 -1.63 7.24
N PHE A 108 -11.51 -1.41 5.95
CA PHE A 108 -12.03 -0.15 5.39
C PHE A 108 -13.34 0.31 6.04
N LEU A 109 -14.27 -0.60 6.26
CA LEU A 109 -15.57 -0.32 6.89
C LEU A 109 -15.60 -0.59 8.40
N GLN A 110 -14.49 -0.98 9.04
CA GLN A 110 -14.49 -1.37 10.46
C GLN A 110 -14.59 -0.19 11.45
N GLY A 111 -14.32 1.01 11.03
CA GLY A 111 -14.47 2.22 11.85
C GLY A 111 -15.18 3.34 11.09
N PHE A 112 -15.81 3.02 9.97
CA PHE A 112 -16.32 3.98 9.00
C PHE A 112 -17.46 3.38 8.17
N GLY A 113 -18.26 4.23 7.51
CA GLY A 113 -19.25 3.81 6.52
C GLY A 113 -20.71 3.96 6.94
N GLY A 114 -21.01 4.66 7.99
CA GLY A 114 -22.40 4.90 8.44
C GLY A 114 -23.17 3.60 8.64
N ALA A 115 -24.19 3.34 7.82
CA ALA A 115 -24.98 2.11 7.90
C ALA A 115 -24.19 0.85 7.52
N LEU A 116 -23.04 1.00 6.83
CA LEU A 116 -22.15 -0.11 6.46
C LEU A 116 -21.02 -0.33 7.48
N ALA A 117 -20.95 0.47 8.55
CA ALA A 117 -19.91 0.34 9.56
C ALA A 117 -19.91 -1.06 10.17
N GLY A 118 -18.75 -1.68 10.26
CA GLY A 118 -18.58 -3.07 10.72
C GLY A 118 -18.83 -4.15 9.66
N THR A 119 -19.24 -3.78 8.46
CA THR A 119 -19.40 -4.73 7.35
C THR A 119 -18.04 -5.30 6.95
N ARG A 120 -17.98 -6.62 6.80
CA ARG A 120 -16.83 -7.31 6.22
C ARG A 120 -16.98 -7.35 4.70
N LEU A 121 -15.94 -6.93 4.00
CA LEU A 121 -15.85 -7.06 2.55
C LEU A 121 -15.29 -8.46 2.21
N THR A 122 -16.14 -9.31 1.67
CA THR A 122 -15.80 -10.72 1.37
C THR A 122 -14.79 -10.85 0.25
N SER A 123 -14.72 -9.88 -0.64
CA SER A 123 -13.72 -9.81 -1.71
C SER A 123 -12.28 -9.68 -1.19
N VAL A 124 -12.05 -9.06 -0.02
CA VAL A 124 -10.70 -8.83 0.53
C VAL A 124 -10.43 -9.60 1.82
N ASP A 125 -11.46 -10.09 2.50
CA ASP A 125 -11.35 -10.95 3.67
C ASP A 125 -12.51 -11.97 3.70
N PRO A 126 -12.51 -12.98 2.81
CA PRO A 126 -13.65 -13.86 2.62
C PRO A 126 -14.03 -14.65 3.88
N GLU A 127 -13.06 -15.05 4.67
CA GLU A 127 -13.28 -15.85 5.89
C GLU A 127 -13.27 -15.03 7.17
N GLY A 128 -12.89 -13.74 7.13
CA GLY A 128 -12.72 -12.89 8.30
C GLY A 128 -11.40 -13.12 9.05
N THR A 129 -10.51 -13.91 8.49
CA THR A 129 -9.24 -14.29 9.15
C THR A 129 -8.28 -13.13 9.28
N LEU A 130 -8.33 -12.14 8.36
CA LEU A 130 -7.53 -10.91 8.45
C LEU A 130 -8.03 -10.02 9.58
N ALA A 131 -9.32 -9.82 9.68
CA ALA A 131 -9.92 -9.00 10.75
C ALA A 131 -9.68 -9.63 12.15
N GLU A 132 -9.64 -10.95 12.24
CA GLU A 132 -9.32 -11.68 13.47
C GLU A 132 -7.84 -11.54 13.85
N ALA A 133 -6.93 -11.79 12.90
CA ALA A 133 -5.49 -11.73 13.14
C ALA A 133 -4.97 -10.30 13.35
N LEU A 134 -5.58 -9.35 12.67
CA LEU A 134 -5.20 -7.93 12.63
C LEU A 134 -6.43 -7.04 12.91
N PRO A 135 -6.90 -7.00 14.17
CA PRO A 135 -8.05 -6.18 14.55
C PRO A 135 -7.76 -4.69 14.32
N VAL A 136 -8.81 -3.96 13.95
CA VAL A 136 -8.73 -2.55 13.53
C VAL A 136 -8.05 -1.63 14.55
N GLN A 137 -8.11 -1.96 15.83
CA GLN A 137 -7.48 -1.20 16.91
C GLN A 137 -5.95 -1.16 16.82
N ARG A 138 -5.33 -2.08 16.07
CA ARG A 138 -3.88 -2.09 15.82
C ARG A 138 -3.50 -1.34 14.56
N ILE A 139 -4.48 -1.07 13.69
CA ILE A 139 -4.22 -0.55 12.35
C ILE A 139 -4.02 0.97 12.37
N VAL A 140 -3.03 1.40 11.64
CA VAL A 140 -2.93 2.75 11.07
C VAL A 140 -2.96 2.58 9.56
N GLY A 141 -3.91 3.22 8.90
CA GLY A 141 -4.01 3.21 7.45
C GLY A 141 -2.92 4.07 6.83
N GLY A 142 -2.37 3.62 5.70
CA GLY A 142 -1.37 4.37 4.95
C GLY A 142 -1.70 4.43 3.46
N VAL A 143 -1.54 5.62 2.88
CA VAL A 143 -1.59 5.83 1.42
C VAL A 143 -0.23 6.30 0.95
N VAL A 144 0.36 5.57 0.02
CA VAL A 144 1.70 5.82 -0.50
C VAL A 144 1.61 6.54 -1.85
N HIS A 145 2.24 7.71 -1.95
CA HIS A 145 2.41 8.47 -3.18
C HIS A 145 3.90 8.49 -3.56
N ALA A 146 4.39 7.36 -4.00
CA ALA A 146 5.74 7.16 -4.50
C ALA A 146 5.75 6.13 -5.63
N SER A 147 6.72 6.23 -6.50
CA SER A 147 7.03 5.25 -7.54
C SER A 147 8.34 4.56 -7.21
N CYS A 148 8.26 3.27 -6.97
CA CYS A 148 9.42 2.42 -6.70
C CYS A 148 9.31 1.14 -7.52
N SER A 149 10.45 0.55 -7.86
CA SER A 149 10.56 -0.79 -8.46
C SER A 149 11.53 -1.66 -7.68
N VAL A 150 11.53 -2.94 -7.95
CA VAL A 150 12.57 -3.86 -7.51
C VAL A 150 13.47 -4.12 -8.72
N ASP A 151 14.73 -3.72 -8.64
CA ASP A 151 15.69 -3.92 -9.72
C ASP A 151 16.22 -5.36 -9.73
N GLU A 152 16.55 -5.83 -8.53
CA GLU A 152 16.97 -7.18 -8.24
C GLU A 152 16.55 -7.58 -6.82
N PRO A 153 16.55 -8.86 -6.45
CA PRO A 153 16.19 -9.27 -5.10
C PRO A 153 16.94 -8.46 -4.03
N GLY A 154 16.21 -7.92 -3.05
CA GLY A 154 16.77 -7.12 -1.96
C GLY A 154 17.23 -5.72 -2.35
N GLN A 155 17.06 -5.28 -3.60
CA GLN A 155 17.37 -3.92 -4.06
C GLN A 155 16.16 -3.22 -4.64
N VAL A 156 15.77 -2.14 -4.00
CA VAL A 156 14.68 -1.26 -4.43
C VAL A 156 15.25 -0.04 -5.16
N CYS A 157 14.59 0.37 -6.22
CA CYS A 157 14.82 1.65 -6.88
C CYS A 157 13.67 2.60 -6.60
N HIS A 158 13.98 3.77 -6.07
CA HIS A 158 13.04 4.87 -5.93
C HIS A 158 13.14 5.79 -7.15
N HIS A 159 12.01 6.02 -7.83
CA HIS A 159 11.96 6.84 -9.04
C HIS A 159 11.50 8.26 -8.76
N PHE A 160 10.35 8.42 -8.13
CA PHE A 160 9.79 9.72 -7.77
C PHE A 160 8.68 9.61 -6.72
N GLY A 161 8.34 10.77 -6.14
CA GLY A 161 7.33 10.88 -5.08
C GLY A 161 7.88 10.44 -3.73
N ASN A 162 7.46 11.11 -2.66
CA ASN A 162 8.00 10.87 -1.31
C ASN A 162 6.94 11.07 -0.24
N LYS A 163 5.65 10.96 -0.61
CA LYS A 163 4.57 11.30 0.32
C LYS A 163 3.87 10.07 0.85
N LEU A 164 3.66 10.07 2.17
CA LEU A 164 2.84 9.13 2.91
C LEU A 164 1.68 9.88 3.58
N ILE A 165 0.46 9.38 3.42
CA ILE A 165 -0.69 9.86 4.17
C ILE A 165 -1.04 8.78 5.18
N LEU A 166 -1.16 9.15 6.46
CA LEU A 166 -1.47 8.24 7.56
C LEU A 166 -2.79 8.63 8.20
N GLY A 167 -3.52 7.66 8.72
CA GLY A 167 -4.72 7.96 9.48
C GLY A 167 -5.24 6.77 10.26
N GLU A 168 -5.92 7.07 11.36
CA GLU A 168 -6.70 6.06 12.08
C GLU A 168 -7.92 5.64 11.24
N PRO A 169 -8.30 4.36 11.25
CA PRO A 169 -9.57 3.94 10.65
C PRO A 169 -10.80 4.67 11.22
N SER A 170 -10.75 5.11 12.48
CA SER A 170 -11.80 5.91 13.13
C SER A 170 -11.85 7.37 12.71
N GLY A 171 -10.79 7.89 12.07
CA GLY A 171 -10.62 9.31 11.74
C GLY A 171 -10.08 10.16 12.90
N GLU A 172 -9.80 9.57 14.06
CA GLU A 172 -9.25 10.29 15.20
C GLU A 172 -7.76 10.63 14.99
N LYS A 173 -7.33 11.78 15.50
CA LYS A 173 -5.90 12.17 15.53
C LYS A 173 -5.28 11.70 16.85
N THR A 174 -5.00 10.42 16.95
CA THR A 174 -4.42 9.83 18.16
C THR A 174 -2.93 10.15 18.33
N GLY A 175 -2.43 10.02 19.57
CA GLY A 175 -1.00 10.20 19.85
C GLY A 175 -0.11 9.22 19.08
N ARG A 176 -0.59 7.97 18.85
CA ARG A 176 0.21 6.97 18.11
C ARG A 176 0.39 7.34 16.63
N VAL A 177 -0.65 7.88 15.98
CA VAL A 177 -0.55 8.31 14.58
C VAL A 177 0.37 9.51 14.43
N GLN A 178 0.36 10.44 15.40
CA GLN A 178 1.27 11.58 15.42
C GLN A 178 2.72 11.16 15.65
N GLN A 179 2.97 10.23 16.56
CA GLN A 179 4.31 9.68 16.80
C GLN A 179 4.83 8.92 15.57
N LEU A 180 3.98 8.16 14.90
CA LEU A 180 4.35 7.45 13.67
C LEU A 180 4.64 8.44 12.54
N ALA A 181 3.85 9.50 12.40
CA ALA A 181 4.10 10.57 11.44
C ALA A 181 5.47 11.22 11.66
N ALA A 182 5.76 11.65 12.89
CA ALA A 182 7.05 12.24 13.24
C ALA A 182 8.24 11.28 12.99
N LEU A 183 8.07 9.99 13.24
CA LEU A 183 9.08 8.99 12.92
C LEU A 183 9.35 8.90 11.42
N LEU A 184 8.30 8.85 10.61
CA LEU A 184 8.41 8.76 9.15
C LEU A 184 8.97 10.06 8.54
N GLU A 185 8.59 11.23 9.08
CA GLU A 185 9.22 12.50 8.69
C GLU A 185 10.72 12.51 8.97
N LYS A 186 11.12 12.06 10.17
CA LYS A 186 12.54 11.88 10.51
C LYS A 186 13.26 10.88 9.59
N SER A 187 12.51 9.93 9.04
CA SER A 187 13.02 8.94 8.08
C SER A 187 13.10 9.48 6.63
N GLY A 188 12.83 10.78 6.43
CA GLY A 188 12.97 11.47 5.15
C GLY A 188 11.72 11.49 4.28
N PHE A 189 10.55 11.06 4.79
CA PHE A 189 9.29 11.09 4.04
C PHE A 189 8.52 12.39 4.25
N GLU A 190 7.80 12.84 3.22
CA GLU A 190 6.74 13.83 3.38
C GLU A 190 5.51 13.12 3.98
N VAL A 191 5.08 13.54 5.15
CA VAL A 191 3.97 12.88 5.84
C VAL A 191 2.79 13.84 6.03
N ALA A 192 1.59 13.35 5.78
CA ALA A 192 0.35 14.02 6.12
C ALA A 192 -0.49 13.11 7.02
N VAL A 193 -1.09 13.68 8.07
CA VAL A 193 -2.06 12.97 8.91
C VAL A 193 -3.45 13.27 8.40
N SER A 194 -4.15 12.23 7.94
CA SER A 194 -5.52 12.31 7.43
C SER A 194 -6.54 12.38 8.56
N GLU A 195 -7.57 13.17 8.35
CA GLU A 195 -8.77 13.18 9.21
C GLU A 195 -9.75 12.06 8.84
N GLN A 196 -9.61 11.47 7.66
CA GLN A 196 -10.43 10.38 7.15
C GLN A 196 -9.65 9.58 6.10
N ILE A 197 -8.85 8.64 6.56
CA ILE A 197 -7.93 7.87 5.69
C ILE A 197 -8.67 7.11 4.57
N GLN A 198 -9.93 6.74 4.78
CA GLN A 198 -10.76 6.10 3.77
C GLN A 198 -10.99 7.00 2.55
N LYS A 199 -11.11 8.33 2.74
CA LYS A 199 -11.24 9.30 1.66
C LYS A 199 -9.96 9.34 0.81
N ASP A 200 -8.79 9.31 1.43
CA ASP A 200 -7.50 9.31 0.73
C ASP A 200 -7.26 8.00 -0.02
N ILE A 201 -7.61 6.86 0.61
CA ILE A 201 -7.58 5.54 -0.05
C ILE A 201 -8.50 5.55 -1.27
N TRP A 202 -9.75 6.02 -1.12
CA TRP A 202 -10.74 6.04 -2.20
C TRP A 202 -10.31 6.95 -3.34
N TYR A 203 -9.75 8.10 -3.03
CA TYR A 203 -9.23 9.02 -4.05
C TYR A 203 -8.08 8.41 -4.86
N LYS A 204 -7.14 7.72 -4.21
CA LYS A 204 -6.09 7.00 -4.92
C LYS A 204 -6.65 5.84 -5.74
N LEU A 205 -7.56 5.07 -5.15
CA LEU A 205 -8.24 3.96 -5.79
C LEU A 205 -9.00 4.42 -7.03
N TRP A 206 -9.66 5.57 -6.99
CA TRP A 206 -10.47 6.14 -8.08
C TRP A 206 -9.71 6.22 -9.42
N GLY A 207 -8.42 6.45 -9.38
CA GLY A 207 -7.56 6.34 -10.57
C GLY A 207 -7.09 4.91 -10.84
N ASN A 208 -6.65 4.21 -9.80
CA ASN A 208 -6.00 2.90 -9.95
C ASN A 208 -6.98 1.81 -10.41
N MET A 209 -8.22 1.80 -9.91
CA MET A 209 -9.25 0.81 -10.27
C MET A 209 -9.64 0.83 -11.75
N THR A 210 -9.34 1.92 -12.45
CA THR A 210 -9.67 2.09 -13.86
C THR A 210 -8.47 1.86 -14.76
N VAL A 211 -7.40 2.64 -14.58
CA VAL A 211 -6.23 2.63 -15.47
C VAL A 211 -5.41 1.34 -15.31
N ASN A 212 -5.25 0.83 -14.08
CA ASN A 212 -4.39 -0.33 -13.85
C ASN A 212 -4.92 -1.61 -14.51
N PRO A 213 -6.20 -1.99 -14.39
CA PRO A 213 -6.73 -3.17 -15.07
C PRO A 213 -6.68 -3.06 -16.60
N ILE A 214 -6.96 -1.89 -17.15
CA ILE A 214 -6.89 -1.67 -18.60
C ILE A 214 -5.45 -1.81 -19.08
N SER A 215 -4.50 -1.19 -18.39
CA SER A 215 -3.07 -1.31 -18.70
C SER A 215 -2.60 -2.77 -18.65
N ALA A 216 -2.99 -3.51 -17.62
CA ALA A 216 -2.65 -4.93 -17.48
C ALA A 216 -3.25 -5.80 -18.59
N LEU A 217 -4.51 -5.54 -18.97
CA LEU A 217 -5.22 -6.32 -19.99
C LEU A 217 -4.69 -6.07 -21.41
N THR A 218 -4.33 -4.81 -21.70
CA THR A 218 -3.95 -4.37 -23.05
C THR A 218 -2.46 -4.29 -23.28
N GLY A 219 -1.64 -4.31 -22.22
CA GLY A 219 -0.20 -4.03 -22.30
C GLY A 219 0.12 -2.54 -22.55
N ALA A 220 -0.90 -1.66 -22.56
CA ALA A 220 -0.71 -0.25 -22.90
C ALA A 220 -0.18 0.57 -21.71
N THR A 221 0.66 1.53 -22.01
CA THR A 221 1.13 2.58 -21.09
C THR A 221 0.06 3.66 -20.90
N THR A 222 0.20 4.47 -19.87
CA THR A 222 -0.80 5.49 -19.50
C THR A 222 -1.06 6.53 -20.59
N ASP A 223 -0.06 6.91 -21.37
CA ASP A 223 -0.21 7.82 -22.51
C ASP A 223 -1.08 7.22 -23.62
N LEU A 224 -0.90 5.96 -23.98
CA LEU A 224 -1.72 5.27 -24.98
C LEU A 224 -3.16 5.16 -24.52
N ILE A 225 -3.39 4.79 -23.25
CA ILE A 225 -4.73 4.71 -22.64
C ILE A 225 -5.42 6.08 -22.64
N MET A 226 -4.71 7.15 -22.26
CA MET A 226 -5.29 8.50 -22.20
C MET A 226 -5.51 9.14 -23.55
N ASN A 227 -4.79 8.72 -24.60
CA ASN A 227 -4.97 9.23 -25.96
C ASN A 227 -6.12 8.57 -26.71
N ASP A 228 -6.54 7.37 -26.33
CA ASP A 228 -7.71 6.70 -26.91
C ASP A 228 -9.00 7.29 -26.32
N GLU A 229 -9.84 7.91 -27.16
CA GLU A 229 -11.06 8.57 -26.73
C GLU A 229 -12.12 7.60 -26.20
N LEU A 230 -12.23 6.40 -26.78
CA LEU A 230 -13.22 5.39 -26.37
C LEU A 230 -12.84 4.80 -25.02
N VAL A 231 -11.57 4.47 -24.83
CA VAL A 231 -11.03 3.94 -23.57
C VAL A 231 -11.13 5.00 -22.48
N ARG A 232 -10.72 6.24 -22.75
CA ARG A 232 -10.84 7.35 -21.81
C ARG A 232 -12.30 7.62 -21.43
N GLY A 233 -13.22 7.56 -22.40
CA GLY A 233 -14.65 7.70 -22.16
C GLY A 233 -15.20 6.57 -21.28
N PHE A 234 -14.73 5.33 -21.47
CA PHE A 234 -15.07 4.21 -20.59
C PHE A 234 -14.56 4.44 -19.17
N ILE A 235 -13.28 4.83 -19.02
CA ILE A 235 -12.68 5.16 -17.73
C ILE A 235 -13.51 6.23 -17.01
N SER A 236 -13.90 7.29 -17.72
CA SER A 236 -14.72 8.38 -17.13
C SER A 236 -16.04 7.88 -16.57
N ARG A 237 -16.73 6.95 -17.28
CA ARG A 237 -17.99 6.37 -16.78
C ARG A 237 -17.80 5.55 -15.51
N VAL A 238 -16.76 4.70 -15.47
CA VAL A 238 -16.43 3.91 -14.27
C VAL A 238 -16.04 4.82 -13.10
N MET A 239 -15.30 5.89 -13.37
CA MET A 239 -14.95 6.87 -12.35
C MET A 239 -16.18 7.60 -11.79
N LEU A 240 -17.17 7.93 -12.62
CA LEU A 240 -18.43 8.55 -12.16
C LEU A 240 -19.24 7.60 -11.29
N GLU A 241 -19.29 6.31 -11.64
CA GLU A 241 -19.93 5.29 -10.81
C GLU A 241 -19.25 5.16 -9.44
N ALA A 242 -17.92 5.05 -9.40
CA ALA A 242 -17.18 4.99 -8.14
C ALA A 242 -17.30 6.29 -7.32
N LYS A 243 -17.43 7.44 -7.98
CA LYS A 243 -17.68 8.74 -7.32
C LYS A 243 -19.06 8.73 -6.62
N ASP A 244 -20.10 8.21 -7.27
CA ASP A 244 -21.44 8.05 -6.68
C ASP A 244 -21.42 7.09 -5.48
N ILE A 245 -20.76 5.93 -5.62
CA ILE A 245 -20.57 4.98 -4.51
C ILE A 245 -19.88 5.68 -3.32
N GLY A 246 -18.76 6.37 -3.58
CA GLY A 246 -18.03 7.10 -2.55
C GLY A 246 -18.90 8.14 -1.83
N ALA A 247 -19.73 8.88 -2.57
CA ALA A 247 -20.65 9.86 -1.98
C ALA A 247 -21.68 9.19 -1.05
N ARG A 248 -22.24 8.03 -1.45
CA ARG A 248 -23.21 7.27 -0.65
C ARG A 248 -22.63 6.73 0.64
N ILE A 249 -21.34 6.36 0.65
CA ILE A 249 -20.65 5.86 1.86
C ILE A 249 -19.96 6.98 2.67
N GLY A 250 -20.16 8.26 2.31
CA GLY A 250 -19.68 9.41 3.08
C GLY A 250 -18.26 9.89 2.76
N ILE A 251 -17.70 9.50 1.61
CA ILE A 251 -16.37 9.95 1.12
C ILE A 251 -16.47 10.53 -0.30
N PRO A 252 -17.19 11.63 -0.48
CA PRO A 252 -17.37 12.25 -1.78
C PRO A 252 -16.04 12.69 -2.38
N ILE A 253 -15.91 12.55 -3.70
CA ILE A 253 -14.82 13.11 -4.51
C ILE A 253 -15.35 14.36 -5.21
N ASP A 254 -14.74 15.53 -4.96
CA ASP A 254 -15.19 16.80 -5.54
C ASP A 254 -14.78 16.94 -7.01
N GLN A 255 -13.65 16.34 -7.40
CA GLN A 255 -13.08 16.41 -8.73
C GLN A 255 -13.92 15.65 -9.77
N GLN A 256 -13.77 16.07 -11.05
CA GLN A 256 -14.32 15.37 -12.19
C GLN A 256 -13.28 14.39 -12.78
N PRO A 257 -13.71 13.37 -13.54
CA PRO A 257 -12.79 12.43 -14.20
C PRO A 257 -11.68 13.11 -15.01
N GLU A 258 -12.01 14.21 -15.70
CA GLU A 258 -11.03 14.93 -16.52
C GLU A 258 -9.88 15.51 -15.67
N ASP A 259 -10.15 15.98 -14.46
CA ASP A 259 -9.10 16.48 -13.56
C ASP A 259 -8.08 15.36 -13.27
N ARG A 260 -8.57 14.13 -13.07
CA ARG A 260 -7.72 12.96 -12.85
C ARG A 260 -7.00 12.52 -14.12
N HIS A 261 -7.65 12.60 -15.29
CA HIS A 261 -7.01 12.32 -16.58
C HIS A 261 -5.83 13.25 -16.84
N GLN A 262 -5.93 14.54 -16.51
CA GLN A 262 -4.82 15.48 -16.62
C GLN A 262 -3.62 15.08 -15.74
N ILE A 263 -3.87 14.59 -14.54
CA ILE A 263 -2.81 14.06 -13.65
C ILE A 263 -2.17 12.82 -14.29
N THR A 264 -2.98 11.90 -14.82
CA THR A 264 -2.49 10.66 -15.44
C THR A 264 -1.67 10.96 -16.70
N ARG A 265 -2.08 11.93 -17.53
CA ARG A 265 -1.31 12.34 -18.72
C ARG A 265 0.10 12.84 -18.39
N LYS A 266 0.30 13.47 -17.21
CA LYS A 266 1.63 13.94 -16.79
C LYS A 266 2.62 12.81 -16.55
N LEU A 267 2.14 11.56 -16.38
CA LEU A 267 3.00 10.40 -16.22
C LEU A 267 3.66 9.96 -17.54
N GLY A 268 3.13 10.40 -18.71
CA GLY A 268 3.64 10.01 -20.02
C GLY A 268 3.50 8.50 -20.29
N ALA A 269 4.50 7.89 -20.90
CA ALA A 269 4.57 6.46 -21.22
C ALA A 269 4.89 5.62 -19.96
N PHE A 270 4.04 5.71 -18.94
CA PHE A 270 4.23 5.03 -17.67
C PHE A 270 3.53 3.66 -17.65
N LYS A 271 4.24 2.62 -17.22
CA LYS A 271 3.67 1.30 -16.94
C LYS A 271 3.05 1.29 -15.55
N THR A 272 1.76 0.98 -15.47
CA THR A 272 1.10 0.83 -14.16
C THR A 272 1.71 -0.33 -13.36
N SER A 273 1.55 -0.29 -12.03
CA SER A 273 2.03 -1.38 -11.17
C SER A 273 1.42 -2.73 -11.54
N MET A 274 0.15 -2.75 -11.98
CA MET A 274 -0.53 -3.98 -12.38
C MET A 274 0.00 -4.52 -13.71
N LEU A 275 0.37 -3.67 -14.67
CA LEU A 275 1.05 -4.12 -15.90
C LEU A 275 2.43 -4.70 -15.58
N GLN A 276 3.19 -4.05 -14.70
CA GLN A 276 4.48 -4.58 -14.23
C GLN A 276 4.33 -5.94 -13.55
N ASP A 277 3.24 -6.16 -12.80
CA ASP A 277 2.94 -7.46 -12.18
C ASP A 277 2.63 -8.52 -13.25
N VAL A 278 1.85 -8.19 -14.29
CA VAL A 278 1.58 -9.10 -15.42
C VAL A 278 2.89 -9.51 -16.13
N GLU A 279 3.71 -8.54 -16.47
CA GLU A 279 5.01 -8.78 -17.14
C GLU A 279 5.96 -9.64 -16.28
N ALA A 280 5.85 -9.52 -14.94
CA ALA A 280 6.64 -10.30 -14.01
C ALA A 280 5.97 -11.63 -13.58
N GLY A 281 4.82 -12.00 -14.14
CA GLY A 281 4.06 -13.21 -13.79
C GLY A 281 3.56 -13.25 -12.34
N LYS A 282 3.33 -12.08 -11.73
CA LYS A 282 2.86 -11.95 -10.34
C LYS A 282 1.33 -11.92 -10.26
N ALA A 283 0.78 -12.36 -9.13
CA ALA A 283 -0.65 -12.25 -8.85
C ALA A 283 -1.10 -10.78 -8.83
N LEU A 284 -2.29 -10.53 -9.39
CA LEU A 284 -2.89 -9.21 -9.50
C LEU A 284 -3.78 -8.90 -8.30
N GLU A 285 -3.90 -7.63 -7.92
CA GLU A 285 -4.69 -7.14 -6.80
C GLU A 285 -6.13 -6.78 -7.22
N LEU A 286 -6.77 -7.61 -8.08
CA LEU A 286 -8.11 -7.30 -8.63
C LEU A 286 -9.19 -7.27 -7.55
N ASP A 287 -9.10 -8.11 -6.53
CA ASP A 287 -10.08 -8.14 -5.45
C ASP A 287 -10.10 -6.83 -4.67
N ALA A 288 -8.93 -6.30 -4.31
CA ALA A 288 -8.82 -5.05 -3.58
C ALA A 288 -9.07 -3.80 -4.45
N LEU A 289 -8.78 -3.87 -5.76
CA LEU A 289 -8.89 -2.71 -6.66
C LEU A 289 -10.24 -2.62 -7.38
N VAL A 290 -10.92 -3.73 -7.61
CA VAL A 290 -12.14 -3.79 -8.42
C VAL A 290 -13.27 -4.51 -7.70
N ALA A 291 -13.06 -5.74 -7.21
CA ALA A 291 -14.13 -6.55 -6.62
C ALA A 291 -14.72 -5.89 -5.36
N ALA A 292 -13.86 -5.33 -4.48
CA ALA A 292 -14.29 -4.63 -3.27
C ALA A 292 -15.14 -3.37 -3.54
N VAL A 293 -14.89 -2.69 -4.67
CA VAL A 293 -15.70 -1.54 -5.08
C VAL A 293 -17.07 -1.98 -5.62
N ARG A 294 -17.11 -3.12 -6.28
CA ARG A 294 -18.34 -3.72 -6.83
C ARG A 294 -19.23 -4.30 -5.72
N GLU A 295 -18.64 -4.89 -4.67
CA GLU A 295 -19.35 -5.42 -3.49
C GLU A 295 -20.09 -4.32 -2.72
#